data_7cbfc1627509411140400adca4d8767f
#
_entry.id   7cbfc1627509411140400adca4d8767f
#
_cell.length_a   1.000
_cell.length_b   1.000
_cell.length_c   1.000
_cell.angle_alpha   90.00
_cell.angle_beta   90.00
_cell.angle_gamma   90.00
#
_symmetry.space_group_name_H-M   'P 1'
#
loop_
_entity.id
_entity.type
_entity.pdbx_description
1 polymer ?
#
loop_
_entity_poly.entity_id
_entity_poly.type
_entity_poly.pdbx_seq_one_letter_code
_entity_poly.pdbx_strand_id
1 'polypeptide(L)'
;MLELIRHLCLLLVTISVLATDESFKQRSEILTNIVRLAHDTYDDLKTAPPSYDKLEPARIQVLLYVSSIDAVNEASMDFTVGILLHLRWTDTRIYHDKAHNLFLQSKLQSLDFDSENIKKVWVPDIFFPNEKKGSFHDIMTQNQMMRLYQGGTILYISRLSMTLSCPMDLINYPFDKQTCHILIMSFGYSDQDLVLDWMNLTTADDLTMNPDGKAIVVDSEVLLPQFEVKSVIPSFCNRRYHQKAGNHSCIQAEFHLARNIGFYIVQMYIPSMLIVMLSWISFWLTVNSVPGRVSLGLLTVLTMTTQSSSVNAALPRVSYTKAIDVWMSTCLVFVFAALLEFAVVNVLSRKESISGFSLKNVFTLPKDTDKEDGPLNMAEMTVPLDGFHEAEAQKKKRFNKRGIVYAIYVDMTARVVFPICFIIFIMSYWLYYVNAE
;
A
#
# COMPACT_ATOMS: atom_id res chain seq x y z
N MET A 1 57.50 38.63 16.37
CA MET A 1 57.30 37.77 15.18
C MET A 1 55.92 37.09 15.19
N LEU A 2 55.49 36.45 16.27
CA LEU A 2 54.12 35.80 16.36
C LEU A 2 52.99 36.83 16.28
N GLU A 3 53.07 37.98 16.87
CA GLU A 3 52.02 39.01 16.77
C GLU A 3 51.90 39.60 15.37
N LEU A 4 53.04 39.78 14.67
CA LEU A 4 53.00 40.24 13.28
C LEU A 4 52.33 39.25 12.32
N ILE A 5 52.62 37.96 12.55
CA ILE A 5 51.93 36.86 11.77
C ILE A 5 50.42 36.83 12.07
N ARG A 6 50.03 37.03 13.33
CA ARG A 6 48.62 37.08 13.73
C ARG A 6 47.90 38.28 13.09
N HIS A 7 48.48 39.45 13.04
CA HIS A 7 47.91 40.60 12.36
C HIS A 7 47.86 40.44 10.85
N LEU A 8 48.87 39.81 10.24
CA LEU A 8 48.86 39.50 8.80
C LEU A 8 47.79 38.47 8.43
N CYS A 9 47.60 37.42 9.24
CA CYS A 9 46.50 36.44 9.05
C CYS A 9 45.14 37.10 9.21
N LEU A 10 44.93 37.97 10.21
CA LEU A 10 43.68 38.70 10.39
C LEU A 10 43.40 39.63 9.19
N LEU A 11 44.40 40.31 8.68
CA LEU A 11 44.30 41.19 7.52
C LEU A 11 43.98 40.41 6.25
N LEU A 12 44.58 39.24 6.03
CA LEU A 12 44.27 38.34 4.91
C LEU A 12 42.85 37.78 4.99
N VAL A 13 42.36 37.38 6.19
CA VAL A 13 41.01 36.93 6.40
C VAL A 13 40.00 38.06 6.16
N THR A 14 40.27 39.29 6.65
CA THR A 14 39.38 40.43 6.40
C THR A 14 39.34 40.81 4.94
N ILE A 15 40.46 40.80 4.22
CA ILE A 15 40.53 41.07 2.78
C ILE A 15 39.76 39.98 1.99
N SER A 16 39.90 38.71 2.36
CA SER A 16 39.19 37.63 1.72
C SER A 16 37.67 37.71 1.98
N VAL A 17 37.23 38.08 3.17
CA VAL A 17 35.78 38.29 3.50
C VAL A 17 35.21 39.49 2.75
N LEU A 18 35.96 40.61 2.68
CA LEU A 18 35.53 41.79 1.92
C LEU A 18 35.45 41.52 0.40
N ALA A 19 36.42 40.78 -0.15
CA ALA A 19 36.40 40.40 -1.55
C ALA A 19 35.25 39.44 -1.91
N THR A 20 34.85 38.54 -0.99
CA THR A 20 33.68 37.68 -1.19
C THR A 20 32.37 38.45 -1.11
N ASP A 21 32.26 39.44 -0.21
CA ASP A 21 31.07 40.29 -0.05
C ASP A 21 30.84 41.21 -1.27
N GLU A 22 31.91 41.81 -1.81
CA GLU A 22 31.87 42.58 -3.03
C GLU A 22 31.46 41.72 -4.25
N SER A 23 31.97 40.50 -4.37
CA SER A 23 31.64 39.62 -5.46
C SER A 23 30.16 39.17 -5.41
N PHE A 24 29.59 38.96 -4.22
CA PHE A 24 28.21 38.62 -4.01
C PHE A 24 27.26 39.78 -4.36
N LYS A 25 27.54 40.99 -3.87
CA LYS A 25 26.80 42.21 -4.23
C LYS A 25 26.79 42.45 -5.72
N GLN A 26 27.94 42.29 -6.36
CA GLN A 26 28.08 42.48 -7.81
C GLN A 26 27.21 41.46 -8.59
N ARG A 27 27.13 40.18 -8.16
CA ARG A 27 26.27 39.15 -8.81
C ARG A 27 24.79 39.46 -8.66
N SER A 28 24.31 39.83 -7.47
CA SER A 28 22.94 40.22 -7.21
C SER A 28 22.52 41.46 -8.00
N GLU A 29 23.41 42.45 -8.09
CA GLU A 29 23.16 43.66 -8.87
C GLU A 29 23.11 43.40 -10.37
N ILE A 30 23.96 42.53 -10.91
CA ILE A 30 23.93 42.10 -12.31
C ILE A 30 22.63 41.43 -12.62
N LEU A 31 22.19 40.45 -11.79
CA LEU A 31 20.93 39.76 -11.98
C LEU A 31 19.72 40.70 -11.96
N THR A 32 19.66 41.57 -10.95
CA THR A 32 18.60 42.57 -10.80
C THR A 32 18.53 43.51 -12.03
N ASN A 33 19.66 43.90 -12.57
CA ASN A 33 19.74 44.73 -13.79
C ASN A 33 19.28 43.94 -15.00
N ILE A 34 19.64 42.66 -15.14
CA ILE A 34 19.18 41.80 -16.25
C ILE A 34 17.66 41.66 -16.22
N VAL A 35 17.11 41.28 -15.04
CA VAL A 35 15.66 41.07 -14.87
C VAL A 35 14.88 42.39 -15.10
N ARG A 36 15.38 43.52 -14.60
CA ARG A 36 14.77 44.84 -14.84
C ARG A 36 14.77 45.22 -16.33
N LEU A 37 15.90 45.07 -17.01
CA LEU A 37 16.00 45.35 -18.42
C LEU A 37 15.09 44.46 -19.27
N ALA A 38 14.96 43.18 -18.89
CA ALA A 38 14.03 42.26 -19.53
C ALA A 38 12.58 42.68 -19.29
N HIS A 39 12.24 43.10 -18.08
CA HIS A 39 10.89 43.57 -17.73
C HIS A 39 10.56 44.91 -18.42
N ASP A 40 11.53 45.82 -18.56
CA ASP A 40 11.36 47.08 -19.31
C ASP A 40 11.18 46.88 -20.82
N THR A 41 11.62 45.72 -21.34
CA THR A 41 11.55 45.37 -22.76
C THR A 41 10.34 44.52 -23.11
N TYR A 42 9.92 43.61 -22.16
CA TYR A 42 8.85 42.63 -22.33
C TYR A 42 7.85 42.73 -21.20
N ASP A 43 6.69 43.31 -21.47
CA ASP A 43 5.59 43.49 -20.51
C ASP A 43 5.02 42.14 -20.05
N ASP A 44 5.19 41.08 -20.83
CA ASP A 44 4.65 39.75 -20.63
C ASP A 44 5.65 38.75 -19.99
N LEU A 45 6.83 39.25 -19.55
CA LEU A 45 7.90 38.39 -19.01
C LEU A 45 7.44 37.41 -17.91
N LYS A 46 6.44 37.78 -17.12
CA LYS A 46 5.88 36.97 -16.06
C LYS A 46 4.63 36.18 -16.48
N THR A 47 3.85 36.70 -17.42
CA THR A 47 2.49 36.26 -17.70
C THR A 47 2.39 35.28 -18.88
N ALA A 48 3.32 35.35 -19.82
CA ALA A 48 3.34 34.49 -20.99
C ALA A 48 4.55 33.54 -21.01
N PRO A 49 4.41 32.34 -21.57
CA PRO A 49 5.53 31.42 -21.72
C PRO A 49 6.57 32.00 -22.74
N PRO A 50 7.84 31.55 -22.64
CA PRO A 50 8.85 31.87 -23.64
C PRO A 50 8.39 31.43 -25.03
N SER A 51 8.73 32.21 -26.06
CA SER A 51 8.37 31.94 -27.46
C SER A 51 6.88 32.02 -27.79
N TYR A 52 6.03 32.54 -26.91
CA TYR A 52 4.59 32.73 -27.17
C TYR A 52 4.33 33.52 -28.47
N ASP A 53 5.11 34.59 -28.71
CA ASP A 53 5.01 35.41 -29.93
C ASP A 53 5.46 34.66 -31.20
N LYS A 54 6.24 33.59 -31.06
CA LYS A 54 6.79 32.84 -32.21
C LYS A 54 5.91 31.68 -32.64
N LEU A 55 4.78 31.44 -31.96
CA LEU A 55 3.90 30.30 -32.18
C LEU A 55 4.62 28.94 -32.05
N GLU A 56 5.70 28.89 -31.29
CA GLU A 56 6.43 27.68 -30.94
C GLU A 56 6.19 27.35 -29.48
N PRO A 57 5.95 26.06 -29.15
CA PRO A 57 5.73 25.68 -27.77
C PRO A 57 7.00 25.86 -26.93
N ALA A 58 6.83 26.37 -25.69
CA ALA A 58 7.89 26.38 -24.71
C ALA A 58 8.20 24.94 -24.31
N ARG A 59 9.44 24.47 -24.53
CA ARG A 59 9.88 23.13 -24.16
C ARG A 59 10.45 23.14 -22.76
N ILE A 60 9.80 22.39 -21.87
CA ILE A 60 10.19 22.25 -20.46
C ILE A 60 10.75 20.84 -20.26
N GLN A 61 12.01 20.76 -19.93
CA GLN A 61 12.66 19.48 -19.58
C GLN A 61 12.53 19.24 -18.07
N VAL A 62 12.04 18.06 -17.73
CA VAL A 62 11.75 17.67 -16.36
C VAL A 62 12.71 16.54 -15.89
N LEU A 63 13.33 16.74 -14.73
CA LEU A 63 14.02 15.69 -14.00
C LEU A 63 13.37 15.56 -12.63
N LEU A 64 13.08 14.33 -12.26
CA LEU A 64 12.45 13.99 -10.98
C LEU A 64 13.46 13.28 -10.08
N TYR A 65 13.81 13.89 -8.97
CA TYR A 65 14.59 13.24 -7.92
C TYR A 65 13.67 12.89 -6.76
N VAL A 66 13.50 11.59 -6.50
CA VAL A 66 12.68 11.06 -5.41
C VAL A 66 13.55 10.91 -4.18
N SER A 67 13.39 11.80 -3.21
CA SER A 67 14.16 11.83 -1.97
C SER A 67 13.61 10.91 -0.89
N SER A 68 12.29 10.64 -0.90
CA SER A 68 11.64 9.69 0.00
C SER A 68 10.37 9.14 -0.61
N ILE A 69 10.04 7.90 -0.22
CA ILE A 69 8.69 7.33 -0.35
C ILE A 69 8.29 6.95 1.07
N ASP A 70 7.38 7.73 1.68
CA ASP A 70 7.13 7.62 3.12
C ASP A 70 6.12 6.52 3.44
N ALA A 71 5.04 6.41 2.67
CA ALA A 71 4.00 5.43 2.89
C ALA A 71 3.33 5.01 1.58
N VAL A 72 3.04 3.72 1.47
CA VAL A 72 2.13 3.15 0.49
C VAL A 72 0.95 2.60 1.27
N ASN A 73 -0.25 3.18 1.09
CA ASN A 73 -1.42 2.87 1.88
C ASN A 73 -2.49 2.22 1.00
N GLU A 74 -2.73 0.94 1.23
CA GLU A 74 -3.70 0.17 0.49
C GLU A 74 -5.14 0.59 0.81
N ALA A 75 -5.40 0.97 2.08
CA ALA A 75 -6.77 1.34 2.51
C ALA A 75 -7.27 2.62 1.83
N SER A 76 -6.40 3.60 1.64
CA SER A 76 -6.70 4.86 0.95
C SER A 76 -6.34 4.83 -0.53
N MET A 77 -5.67 3.78 -1.01
CA MET A 77 -5.16 3.65 -2.39
C MET A 77 -4.32 4.87 -2.80
N ASP A 78 -3.29 5.18 -2.00
CA ASP A 78 -2.37 6.29 -2.25
C ASP A 78 -0.97 5.99 -1.74
N PHE A 79 -0.03 6.82 -2.17
CA PHE A 79 1.34 6.79 -1.69
C PHE A 79 1.86 8.21 -1.50
N THR A 80 2.71 8.39 -0.50
CA THR A 80 3.29 9.69 -0.15
C THR A 80 4.76 9.71 -0.55
N VAL A 81 5.14 10.76 -1.29
CA VAL A 81 6.50 10.93 -1.79
C VAL A 81 7.04 12.32 -1.48
N GLY A 82 8.32 12.39 -1.16
CA GLY A 82 9.11 13.60 -1.16
C GLY A 82 9.93 13.67 -2.44
N ILE A 83 9.81 14.75 -3.20
CA ILE A 83 10.50 14.95 -4.47
C ILE A 83 11.23 16.28 -4.53
N LEU A 84 12.33 16.30 -5.30
CA LEU A 84 12.91 17.52 -5.85
C LEU A 84 12.57 17.54 -7.34
N LEU A 85 11.73 18.49 -7.71
CA LEU A 85 11.32 18.71 -9.10
C LEU A 85 12.29 19.68 -9.74
N HIS A 86 13.01 19.23 -10.77
CA HIS A 86 13.92 20.05 -11.57
C HIS A 86 13.25 20.35 -12.90
N LEU A 87 13.13 21.62 -13.23
CA LEU A 87 12.59 22.12 -14.48
C LEU A 87 13.65 22.92 -15.20
N ARG A 88 13.87 22.65 -16.48
CA ARG A 88 14.83 23.37 -17.32
C ARG A 88 14.13 23.84 -18.60
N TRP A 89 14.26 25.14 -18.88
CA TRP A 89 13.75 25.73 -20.11
C TRP A 89 14.66 26.85 -20.56
N THR A 90 14.46 27.35 -21.79
CA THR A 90 15.21 28.50 -22.31
C THR A 90 14.27 29.68 -22.48
N ASP A 91 14.64 30.84 -21.92
CA ASP A 91 13.91 32.10 -22.09
C ASP A 91 14.83 33.14 -22.70
N THR A 92 14.63 33.38 -24.01
CA THR A 92 15.42 34.34 -24.77
C THR A 92 15.14 35.77 -24.38
N ARG A 93 14.01 36.08 -23.74
CA ARG A 93 13.64 37.44 -23.28
C ARG A 93 14.56 37.90 -22.16
N ILE A 94 15.03 36.98 -21.29
CA ILE A 94 15.95 37.29 -20.20
C ILE A 94 17.39 37.43 -20.73
N TYR A 95 17.74 36.71 -21.79
CA TYR A 95 19.10 36.69 -22.34
C TYR A 95 19.19 37.53 -23.64
N HIS A 96 18.86 38.82 -23.55
CA HIS A 96 19.02 39.77 -24.66
C HIS A 96 20.48 40.31 -24.76
N ASP A 97 20.81 41.07 -25.80
CA ASP A 97 22.18 41.54 -26.10
C ASP A 97 22.86 42.24 -24.93
N LYS A 98 22.12 43.02 -24.12
CA LYS A 98 22.68 43.71 -22.95
C LYS A 98 22.99 42.72 -21.82
N ALA A 99 22.15 41.70 -21.62
CA ALA A 99 22.39 40.62 -20.66
C ALA A 99 23.61 39.78 -21.07
N HIS A 100 23.71 39.45 -22.37
CA HIS A 100 24.88 38.78 -22.92
C HIS A 100 26.17 39.52 -22.61
N ASN A 101 26.21 40.84 -22.84
CA ASN A 101 27.37 41.66 -22.54
C ASN A 101 27.71 41.69 -21.04
N LEU A 102 26.71 41.72 -20.16
CA LEU A 102 26.92 41.68 -18.71
C LEU A 102 27.51 40.33 -18.26
N PHE A 103 27.05 39.20 -18.83
CA PHE A 103 27.64 37.88 -18.60
C PHE A 103 29.10 37.81 -19.08
N LEU A 104 29.39 38.30 -20.27
CA LEU A 104 30.76 38.35 -20.83
C LEU A 104 31.72 39.17 -19.96
N GLN A 105 31.29 40.37 -19.53
CA GLN A 105 32.08 41.25 -18.68
C GLN A 105 32.34 40.64 -17.32
N SER A 106 31.35 39.97 -16.72
CA SER A 106 31.46 39.37 -15.39
C SER A 106 32.22 38.05 -15.35
N LYS A 107 32.45 37.39 -16.53
CA LYS A 107 33.07 36.07 -16.64
C LYS A 107 32.30 34.97 -15.83
N LEU A 108 31.04 35.21 -15.50
CA LEU A 108 30.22 34.28 -14.74
C LEU A 108 29.57 33.24 -15.71
N GLN A 109 29.51 32.00 -15.27
CA GLN A 109 28.83 30.94 -16.02
C GLN A 109 27.33 30.87 -15.70
N SER A 110 26.95 31.26 -14.48
CA SER A 110 25.56 31.24 -14.02
C SER A 110 25.31 32.31 -12.97
N LEU A 111 24.04 32.70 -12.81
CA LEU A 111 23.52 33.62 -11.82
C LEU A 111 22.37 32.98 -11.05
N ASP A 112 22.43 33.00 -9.73
CA ASP A 112 21.36 32.50 -8.86
C ASP A 112 20.35 33.62 -8.58
N PHE A 113 19.04 33.29 -8.73
CA PHE A 113 17.95 34.22 -8.43
C PHE A 113 17.72 34.31 -6.93
N ASP A 114 17.48 35.52 -6.46
CA ASP A 114 16.92 35.76 -5.13
C ASP A 114 15.38 35.57 -5.14
N SER A 115 14.78 35.46 -3.96
CA SER A 115 13.34 35.21 -3.78
C SER A 115 12.44 36.28 -4.39
N GLU A 116 12.95 37.54 -4.57
CA GLU A 116 12.20 38.62 -5.18
C GLU A 116 12.22 38.55 -6.71
N ASN A 117 13.38 38.24 -7.28
CA ASN A 117 13.54 38.17 -8.73
C ASN A 117 12.91 36.90 -9.31
N ILE A 118 12.81 35.77 -8.57
CA ILE A 118 12.03 34.59 -8.98
C ILE A 118 10.58 34.98 -9.30
N LYS A 119 9.97 35.85 -8.50
CA LYS A 119 8.57 36.27 -8.66
C LYS A 119 8.31 37.14 -9.89
N LYS A 120 9.36 37.67 -10.50
CA LYS A 120 9.30 38.58 -11.67
C LYS A 120 9.43 37.85 -13.01
N VAL A 121 9.78 36.57 -12.97
CA VAL A 121 10.04 35.76 -14.16
C VAL A 121 8.93 34.72 -14.30
N TRP A 122 8.64 34.29 -15.52
CA TRP A 122 7.72 33.24 -15.79
C TRP A 122 8.24 31.89 -15.27
N VAL A 123 7.35 31.12 -14.66
CA VAL A 123 7.58 29.74 -14.20
C VAL A 123 6.48 28.86 -14.78
N PRO A 124 6.79 27.64 -15.30
CA PRO A 124 5.78 26.74 -15.81
C PRO A 124 4.69 26.41 -14.78
N ASP A 125 3.43 26.39 -15.22
CA ASP A 125 2.24 26.12 -14.41
C ASP A 125 1.96 24.61 -14.22
N ILE A 126 2.93 23.90 -13.71
CA ILE A 126 2.86 22.44 -13.56
C ILE A 126 1.96 22.04 -12.39
N PHE A 127 1.13 21.02 -12.61
CA PHE A 127 0.34 20.37 -11.58
C PHE A 127 0.40 18.84 -11.70
N PHE A 128 -0.05 18.15 -10.67
CA PHE A 128 -0.05 16.70 -10.57
C PHE A 128 -1.49 16.18 -10.57
N PRO A 129 -2.01 15.67 -11.70
CA PRO A 129 -3.42 15.30 -11.83
C PRO A 129 -3.94 14.24 -10.85
N ASN A 130 -3.05 13.41 -10.32
CA ASN A 130 -3.39 12.37 -9.33
C ASN A 130 -3.06 12.76 -7.88
N GLU A 131 -2.76 14.05 -7.64
CA GLU A 131 -2.52 14.57 -6.30
C GLU A 131 -3.82 14.56 -5.46
N LYS A 132 -3.73 14.07 -4.23
CA LYS A 132 -4.76 14.21 -3.19
C LYS A 132 -4.42 15.33 -2.21
N LYS A 133 -3.14 15.45 -1.88
CA LYS A 133 -2.58 16.50 -1.01
C LYS A 133 -1.18 16.81 -1.47
N GLY A 134 -0.80 18.08 -1.44
CA GLY A 134 0.54 18.53 -1.74
C GLY A 134 0.95 19.71 -0.86
N SER A 135 2.23 19.83 -0.59
CA SER A 135 2.81 20.95 0.12
C SER A 135 4.20 21.28 -0.38
N PHE A 136 4.49 22.56 -0.47
CA PHE A 136 5.86 23.05 -0.61
C PHE A 136 6.56 22.99 0.74
N HIS A 137 7.85 22.73 0.72
CA HIS A 137 8.67 22.86 1.91
C HIS A 137 9.09 24.32 2.06
N ASP A 138 8.59 24.97 3.13
CA ASP A 138 8.81 26.38 3.45
C ASP A 138 9.33 26.59 4.89
N ILE A 139 9.99 25.57 5.46
CA ILE A 139 10.60 25.66 6.78
C ILE A 139 11.78 26.64 6.70
N MET A 140 11.72 27.72 7.47
CA MET A 140 12.61 28.91 7.50
C MET A 140 12.51 29.77 6.23
N THR A 141 12.69 29.20 5.04
CA THR A 141 12.53 29.84 3.74
C THR A 141 11.97 28.82 2.75
N GLN A 142 11.32 29.31 1.69
CA GLN A 142 10.80 28.44 0.64
C GLN A 142 11.93 27.66 -0.04
N ASN A 143 11.85 26.33 -0.02
CA ASN A 143 12.87 25.45 -0.59
C ASN A 143 12.77 25.41 -2.12
N GLN A 144 13.11 26.51 -2.73
CA GLN A 144 13.17 26.70 -4.19
C GLN A 144 14.49 27.37 -4.59
N MET A 145 15.00 27.01 -5.74
CA MET A 145 16.19 27.60 -6.34
C MET A 145 15.92 27.85 -7.81
N MET A 146 16.33 29.01 -8.30
CA MET A 146 16.32 29.32 -9.73
C MET A 146 17.70 29.81 -10.14
N ARG A 147 18.21 29.33 -11.27
CA ARG A 147 19.51 29.66 -11.81
C ARG A 147 19.44 29.95 -13.29
N LEU A 148 20.00 31.08 -13.70
CA LEU A 148 20.15 31.48 -15.09
C LEU A 148 21.55 31.13 -15.57
N TYR A 149 21.62 30.40 -16.68
CA TYR A 149 22.88 30.08 -17.36
C TYR A 149 23.07 30.99 -18.59
N GLN A 150 24.32 31.01 -19.06
CA GLN A 150 24.62 31.65 -20.36
C GLN A 150 23.74 31.01 -21.45
N GLY A 151 23.23 31.85 -22.37
CA GLY A 151 22.30 31.39 -23.41
C GLY A 151 20.82 31.43 -23.01
N GLY A 152 20.49 31.91 -21.79
CA GLY A 152 19.10 32.08 -21.36
C GLY A 152 18.45 30.82 -20.84
N THR A 153 19.23 29.78 -20.60
CA THR A 153 18.70 28.55 -19.97
C THR A 153 18.45 28.78 -18.50
N ILE A 154 17.25 28.50 -18.04
CA ILE A 154 16.82 28.59 -16.64
C ILE A 154 16.69 27.19 -16.07
N LEU A 155 17.28 26.95 -14.91
CA LEU A 155 17.06 25.77 -14.09
C LEU A 155 16.28 26.20 -12.85
N TYR A 156 15.12 25.60 -12.62
CA TYR A 156 14.29 25.78 -11.44
C TYR A 156 14.19 24.48 -10.68
N ILE A 157 14.45 24.49 -9.39
CA ILE A 157 14.37 23.34 -8.49
C ILE A 157 13.42 23.68 -7.35
N SER A 158 12.47 22.80 -7.07
CA SER A 158 11.53 22.95 -5.96
C SER A 158 11.36 21.64 -5.21
N ARG A 159 11.33 21.70 -3.88
CA ARG A 159 11.07 20.55 -3.01
C ARG A 159 9.60 20.47 -2.67
N LEU A 160 9.02 19.30 -2.91
CA LEU A 160 7.59 19.03 -2.74
C LEU A 160 7.41 17.74 -1.93
N SER A 161 6.40 17.73 -1.06
CA SER A 161 5.85 16.50 -0.49
C SER A 161 4.42 16.33 -0.95
N MET A 162 4.09 15.16 -1.49
CA MET A 162 2.77 14.91 -2.09
C MET A 162 2.26 13.54 -1.74
N THR A 163 0.95 13.46 -1.50
CA THR A 163 0.19 12.21 -1.44
C THR A 163 -0.56 12.05 -2.76
N LEU A 164 -0.23 11.01 -3.50
CA LEU A 164 -0.71 10.75 -4.85
C LEU A 164 -1.63 9.53 -4.86
N SER A 165 -2.69 9.58 -5.65
CA SER A 165 -3.59 8.45 -5.85
C SER A 165 -2.90 7.36 -6.66
N CYS A 166 -2.96 6.12 -6.15
CA CYS A 166 -2.48 4.92 -6.82
C CYS A 166 -3.57 3.84 -6.72
N PRO A 167 -4.42 3.65 -7.73
CA PRO A 167 -5.36 2.55 -7.78
C PRO A 167 -4.60 1.22 -7.78
N MET A 168 -4.81 0.41 -6.75
CA MET A 168 -4.11 -0.87 -6.56
C MET A 168 -5.01 -2.03 -6.91
N ASP A 169 -4.46 -3.03 -7.60
CA ASP A 169 -5.12 -4.33 -7.79
C ASP A 169 -4.65 -5.29 -6.69
N LEU A 170 -5.57 -5.70 -5.82
CA LEU A 170 -5.32 -6.54 -4.67
C LEU A 170 -5.80 -7.99 -4.85
N ILE A 171 -6.13 -8.43 -6.08
CA ILE A 171 -6.59 -9.79 -6.36
C ILE A 171 -5.58 -10.81 -5.81
N ASN A 172 -4.30 -10.61 -6.08
CA ASN A 172 -3.22 -11.51 -5.65
C ASN A 172 -2.62 -11.14 -4.28
N TYR A 173 -3.21 -10.21 -3.53
CA TYR A 173 -2.68 -9.81 -2.24
C TYR A 173 -2.48 -10.99 -1.28
N PRO A 174 -1.29 -11.18 -0.65
CA PRO A 174 -0.11 -10.30 -0.60
C PRO A 174 1.00 -10.62 -1.61
N PHE A 175 0.74 -11.35 -2.68
CA PHE A 175 1.71 -11.67 -3.76
C PHE A 175 1.64 -10.67 -4.91
N ASP A 176 1.13 -9.47 -4.64
CA ASP A 176 0.80 -8.48 -5.64
C ASP A 176 2.00 -7.61 -6.04
N LYS A 177 2.00 -7.21 -7.31
CA LYS A 177 2.86 -6.17 -7.88
C LYS A 177 2.00 -4.97 -8.21
N GLN A 178 2.39 -3.79 -7.76
CA GLN A 178 1.64 -2.56 -7.96
C GLN A 178 2.39 -1.60 -8.88
N THR A 179 1.66 -0.88 -9.71
CA THR A 179 2.23 0.18 -10.55
C THR A 179 1.61 1.50 -10.15
N CYS A 180 2.40 2.36 -9.51
CA CYS A 180 1.99 3.69 -9.10
C CYS A 180 2.61 4.73 -10.02
N HIS A 181 1.86 5.80 -10.31
CA HIS A 181 2.29 6.84 -11.24
C HIS A 181 2.42 8.19 -10.54
N ILE A 182 3.44 8.96 -10.93
CA ILE A 182 3.47 10.41 -10.72
C ILE A 182 3.16 11.03 -12.06
N LEU A 183 2.01 11.69 -12.17
CA LEU A 183 1.58 12.38 -13.37
C LEU A 183 1.98 13.85 -13.27
N ILE A 184 2.60 14.39 -14.34
CA ILE A 184 3.04 15.77 -14.42
C ILE A 184 2.43 16.39 -15.68
N MET A 185 1.74 17.51 -15.53
CA MET A 185 0.97 18.13 -16.61
C MET A 185 0.94 19.65 -16.44
N SER A 186 0.78 20.40 -17.54
CA SER A 186 0.45 21.82 -17.49
C SER A 186 -1.04 22.02 -17.25
N PHE A 187 -1.40 22.99 -16.43
CA PHE A 187 -2.78 23.29 -16.09
C PHE A 187 -3.45 24.21 -17.12
N GLY A 188 -2.82 25.33 -17.45
CA GLY A 188 -3.42 26.37 -18.30
C GLY A 188 -2.95 26.35 -19.74
N TYR A 189 -1.79 25.76 -20.05
CA TYR A 189 -1.22 25.78 -21.39
C TYR A 189 -1.50 24.51 -22.17
N SER A 190 -1.89 24.67 -23.44
CA SER A 190 -2.06 23.55 -24.37
C SER A 190 -0.69 23.03 -24.86
N ASP A 191 -0.70 21.88 -25.55
CA ASP A 191 0.51 21.31 -26.17
C ASP A 191 1.07 22.18 -27.31
N GLN A 192 0.30 23.15 -27.78
CA GLN A 192 0.74 24.17 -28.76
C GLN A 192 1.57 25.29 -28.11
N ASP A 193 1.36 25.52 -26.79
CA ASP A 193 2.01 26.59 -26.04
C ASP A 193 3.13 26.07 -25.14
N LEU A 194 2.97 24.85 -24.58
CA LEU A 194 3.90 24.24 -23.63
C LEU A 194 4.00 22.74 -23.82
N VAL A 195 5.22 22.25 -23.98
CA VAL A 195 5.53 20.82 -24.10
C VAL A 195 6.45 20.39 -22.96
N LEU A 196 6.04 19.34 -22.25
CA LEU A 196 6.83 18.68 -21.21
C LEU A 196 7.58 17.51 -21.84
N ASP A 197 8.88 17.46 -21.61
CA ASP A 197 9.75 16.36 -21.99
C ASP A 197 10.58 15.90 -20.81
N TRP A 198 10.98 14.64 -20.79
CA TRP A 198 11.97 14.17 -19.84
C TRP A 198 13.35 14.73 -20.17
N MET A 199 14.08 15.16 -19.14
CA MET A 199 15.40 15.74 -19.30
C MET A 199 16.38 14.72 -19.87
N ASN A 200 16.98 15.02 -21.01
CA ASN A 200 18.02 14.20 -21.60
C ASN A 200 19.39 14.69 -21.09
N LEU A 201 20.02 13.88 -20.27
CA LEU A 201 21.27 14.21 -19.62
C LEU A 201 22.45 13.73 -20.47
N THR A 202 22.77 14.49 -21.51
CA THR A 202 23.83 14.14 -22.48
C THR A 202 25.09 14.99 -22.31
N THR A 203 25.03 16.09 -21.58
CA THR A 203 26.16 16.99 -21.38
C THR A 203 27.01 16.60 -20.19
N ALA A 204 28.31 16.92 -20.21
CA ALA A 204 29.23 16.62 -19.11
C ALA A 204 28.78 17.25 -17.78
N ASP A 205 28.20 18.45 -17.83
CA ASP A 205 27.68 19.15 -16.65
C ASP A 205 26.43 18.47 -16.09
N ASP A 206 25.55 17.93 -16.96
CA ASP A 206 24.37 17.15 -16.55
C ASP A 206 24.78 15.84 -15.88
N LEU A 207 25.82 15.17 -16.39
CA LEU A 207 26.33 13.90 -15.84
C LEU A 207 27.02 14.07 -14.48
N THR A 208 27.51 15.26 -14.17
CA THR A 208 28.01 15.55 -12.81
C THR A 208 26.89 15.61 -11.77
N MET A 209 25.70 16.04 -12.19
CA MET A 209 24.51 16.07 -11.32
C MET A 209 23.84 14.70 -11.22
N ASN A 210 23.88 13.89 -12.26
CA ASN A 210 23.31 12.56 -12.32
C ASN A 210 24.16 11.62 -13.20
N PRO A 211 25.09 10.88 -12.61
CA PRO A 211 26.00 10.00 -13.34
C PRO A 211 25.30 8.92 -14.17
N ASP A 212 24.10 8.50 -13.76
CA ASP A 212 23.33 7.45 -14.45
C ASP A 212 22.61 7.96 -15.70
N GLY A 213 22.57 9.26 -15.94
CA GLY A 213 21.88 9.86 -17.11
C GLY A 213 20.38 9.65 -17.14
N LYS A 214 19.75 9.28 -16.03
CA LYS A 214 18.32 8.99 -15.94
C LYS A 214 17.53 10.26 -15.64
N ALA A 215 16.38 10.43 -16.32
CA ALA A 215 15.48 11.53 -16.04
C ALA A 215 14.73 11.40 -14.70
N ILE A 216 14.66 10.18 -14.16
CA ILE A 216 14.09 9.90 -12.84
C ILE A 216 15.15 9.22 -11.99
N VAL A 217 15.45 9.83 -10.86
CA VAL A 217 16.43 9.32 -9.89
C VAL A 217 15.71 9.02 -8.60
N VAL A 218 15.89 7.83 -8.08
CA VAL A 218 15.41 7.45 -6.74
C VAL A 218 16.63 7.40 -5.84
N ASP A 219 16.57 8.07 -4.70
CA ASP A 219 17.65 8.05 -3.73
C ASP A 219 17.92 6.62 -3.27
N SER A 220 19.19 6.26 -3.17
CA SER A 220 19.63 4.92 -2.74
C SER A 220 19.24 4.59 -1.29
N GLU A 221 18.93 5.62 -0.48
CA GLU A 221 18.49 5.46 0.91
C GLU A 221 16.97 5.22 1.03
N VAL A 222 16.21 5.28 -0.08
CA VAL A 222 14.77 5.00 -0.07
C VAL A 222 14.51 3.52 0.16
N LEU A 223 14.14 3.19 1.39
CA LEU A 223 13.77 1.86 1.81
C LEU A 223 12.27 1.82 2.18
N LEU A 224 11.50 1.03 1.46
CA LEU A 224 10.10 0.76 1.77
C LEU A 224 10.00 -0.52 2.62
N PRO A 225 9.40 -0.46 3.83
CA PRO A 225 9.31 -1.65 4.70
C PRO A 225 8.47 -2.78 4.09
N GLN A 226 7.43 -2.43 3.32
CA GLN A 226 6.46 -3.38 2.78
C GLN A 226 6.64 -3.69 1.29
N PHE A 227 7.34 -2.83 0.55
CA PHE A 227 7.53 -2.96 -0.89
C PHE A 227 9.01 -2.84 -1.27
N GLU A 228 9.34 -3.40 -2.40
CA GLU A 228 10.61 -3.21 -3.08
C GLU A 228 10.37 -2.49 -4.39
N VAL A 229 11.09 -1.40 -4.66
CA VAL A 229 11.03 -0.69 -5.94
C VAL A 229 11.83 -1.49 -6.96
N LYS A 230 11.15 -2.16 -7.89
CA LYS A 230 11.81 -2.99 -8.92
C LYS A 230 12.35 -2.16 -10.07
N SER A 231 11.58 -1.20 -10.53
CA SER A 231 11.98 -0.29 -11.62
C SER A 231 11.18 0.99 -11.57
N VAL A 232 11.77 2.06 -12.11
CA VAL A 232 11.08 3.31 -12.37
C VAL A 232 11.30 3.69 -13.82
N ILE A 233 10.20 3.93 -14.54
CA ILE A 233 10.21 4.12 -16.00
C ILE A 233 9.61 5.49 -16.33
N PRO A 234 10.36 6.38 -17.04
CA PRO A 234 9.79 7.59 -17.60
C PRO A 234 8.94 7.23 -18.82
N SER A 235 7.73 7.75 -18.89
CA SER A 235 6.84 7.55 -20.01
C SER A 235 6.03 8.82 -20.31
N PHE A 236 5.27 8.80 -21.38
CA PHE A 236 4.36 9.88 -21.77
C PHE A 236 2.93 9.44 -21.50
N CYS A 237 2.13 10.30 -20.87
CA CYS A 237 0.72 10.02 -20.67
C CYS A 237 -0.13 10.66 -21.76
N ASN A 238 -1.12 9.91 -22.24
CA ASN A 238 -2.04 10.39 -23.26
C ASN A 238 -3.40 10.69 -22.58
N ARG A 239 -3.47 11.77 -21.79
CA ARG A 239 -4.71 12.22 -21.14
C ARG A 239 -5.27 13.44 -21.85
N ARG A 240 -6.47 13.29 -22.42
CA ARG A 240 -7.26 14.40 -22.94
C ARG A 240 -8.19 14.88 -21.85
N TYR A 241 -7.92 16.04 -21.27
CA TYR A 241 -8.72 16.54 -20.13
C TYR A 241 -10.10 17.06 -20.56
N HIS A 242 -10.24 17.70 -21.70
CA HIS A 242 -11.53 18.11 -22.25
C HIS A 242 -11.42 18.29 -23.78
N GLN A 243 -12.38 17.78 -24.53
CA GLN A 243 -12.41 17.93 -25.98
C GLN A 243 -12.41 19.41 -26.48
N LYS A 244 -12.82 20.35 -25.62
CA LYS A 244 -12.88 21.78 -25.92
C LYS A 244 -11.68 22.59 -25.45
N ALA A 245 -10.88 22.08 -24.46
CA ALA A 245 -9.72 22.81 -23.93
C ALA A 245 -8.40 22.50 -24.64
N GLY A 246 -8.42 21.65 -25.66
CA GLY A 246 -7.22 21.19 -26.37
C GLY A 246 -6.53 20.02 -25.69
N ASN A 247 -5.41 19.58 -26.26
CA ASN A 247 -4.53 18.60 -25.67
C ASN A 247 -3.55 19.33 -24.74
N HIS A 248 -3.23 18.72 -23.62
CA HIS A 248 -2.19 19.22 -22.73
C HIS A 248 -1.02 18.24 -22.72
N SER A 249 0.18 18.77 -22.70
CA SER A 249 1.38 17.94 -22.58
C SER A 249 1.42 17.26 -21.23
N CYS A 250 1.65 15.93 -21.22
CA CYS A 250 1.62 15.10 -20.04
C CYS A 250 2.76 14.09 -20.07
N ILE A 251 3.49 14.01 -18.97
CA ILE A 251 4.52 13.00 -18.73
C ILE A 251 4.21 12.26 -17.43
N GLN A 252 4.69 11.02 -17.31
CA GLN A 252 4.47 10.20 -16.12
C GLN A 252 5.71 9.40 -15.73
N ALA A 253 5.94 9.30 -14.45
CA ALA A 253 6.90 8.38 -13.85
C ALA A 253 6.13 7.16 -13.34
N GLU A 254 6.49 5.96 -13.82
CA GLU A 254 5.87 4.69 -13.44
C GLU A 254 6.75 3.96 -12.44
N PHE A 255 6.25 3.73 -11.22
CA PHE A 255 6.92 3.01 -10.15
C PHE A 255 6.37 1.59 -10.08
N HIS A 256 7.20 0.61 -10.41
CA HIS A 256 6.87 -0.81 -10.26
C HIS A 256 7.31 -1.29 -8.88
N LEU A 257 6.33 -1.59 -8.04
CA LEU A 257 6.49 -1.97 -6.65
C LEU A 257 6.13 -3.45 -6.49
N ALA A 258 7.01 -4.26 -5.90
CA ALA A 258 6.73 -5.63 -5.52
C ALA A 258 6.61 -5.74 -4.00
N ARG A 259 5.57 -6.42 -3.50
CA ARG A 259 5.34 -6.55 -2.06
C ARG A 259 6.25 -7.56 -1.41
N ASN A 260 6.78 -7.25 -0.22
CA ASN A 260 7.57 -8.14 0.63
C ASN A 260 6.64 -9.06 1.42
N ILE A 261 6.70 -10.36 1.13
CA ILE A 261 5.79 -11.38 1.69
C ILE A 261 6.15 -11.75 3.14
N GLY A 262 7.39 -11.52 3.57
CA GLY A 262 7.92 -12.03 4.85
C GLY A 262 7.05 -11.70 6.07
N PHE A 263 6.58 -10.46 6.17
CA PHE A 263 5.69 -10.01 7.24
C PHE A 263 4.38 -10.82 7.26
N TYR A 264 3.77 -11.04 6.11
CA TYR A 264 2.49 -11.74 5.99
C TYR A 264 2.61 -13.22 6.33
N ILE A 265 3.72 -13.85 5.94
CA ILE A 265 4.00 -15.25 6.30
C ILE A 265 4.00 -15.40 7.82
N VAL A 266 4.73 -14.56 8.53
CA VAL A 266 4.89 -14.67 9.99
C VAL A 266 3.63 -14.27 10.75
N GLN A 267 2.93 -13.22 10.32
CA GLN A 267 1.80 -12.65 11.06
C GLN A 267 0.43 -13.24 10.69
N MET A 268 0.28 -13.80 9.49
CA MET A 268 -1.01 -14.26 8.99
C MET A 268 -1.03 -15.74 8.64
N TYR A 269 -0.09 -16.23 7.83
CA TYR A 269 -0.11 -17.61 7.35
C TYR A 269 0.27 -18.60 8.46
N ILE A 270 1.36 -18.38 9.17
CA ILE A 270 1.80 -19.29 10.24
C ILE A 270 0.75 -19.39 11.37
N PRO A 271 0.22 -18.29 11.95
CA PRO A 271 -0.77 -18.40 13.01
C PRO A 271 -2.05 -19.11 12.56
N SER A 272 -2.54 -18.81 11.35
CA SER A 272 -3.74 -19.48 10.83
C SER A 272 -3.54 -20.98 10.63
N MET A 273 -2.38 -21.43 10.12
CA MET A 273 -2.02 -22.84 10.02
C MET A 273 -1.98 -23.51 11.40
N LEU A 274 -1.38 -22.85 12.41
CA LEU A 274 -1.33 -23.38 13.77
C LEU A 274 -2.72 -23.54 14.39
N ILE A 275 -3.64 -22.59 14.14
CA ILE A 275 -5.04 -22.69 14.60
C ILE A 275 -5.74 -23.89 13.97
N VAL A 276 -5.56 -24.12 12.66
CA VAL A 276 -6.12 -25.28 11.98
C VAL A 276 -5.56 -26.58 12.54
N MET A 277 -4.25 -26.68 12.75
CA MET A 277 -3.62 -27.86 13.38
C MET A 277 -4.11 -28.06 14.82
N LEU A 278 -4.28 -26.98 15.59
CA LEU A 278 -4.83 -27.04 16.95
C LEU A 278 -6.26 -27.61 16.95
N SER A 279 -7.09 -27.28 15.96
CA SER A 279 -8.45 -27.82 15.87
C SER A 279 -8.48 -29.35 15.71
N TRP A 280 -7.46 -29.95 15.08
CA TRP A 280 -7.36 -31.40 14.91
C TRP A 280 -7.02 -32.15 16.20
N ILE A 281 -6.50 -31.50 17.23
CA ILE A 281 -6.27 -32.12 18.54
C ILE A 281 -7.59 -32.67 19.12
N SER A 282 -8.71 -32.08 18.74
CA SER A 282 -10.05 -32.59 19.09
C SER A 282 -10.24 -34.07 18.72
N PHE A 283 -9.68 -34.53 17.61
CA PHE A 283 -9.80 -35.93 17.14
C PHE A 283 -9.03 -36.94 18.01
N TRP A 284 -8.04 -36.48 18.78
CA TRP A 284 -7.21 -37.31 19.66
C TRP A 284 -7.77 -37.38 21.07
N LEU A 285 -8.68 -36.50 21.46
CA LEU A 285 -9.36 -36.55 22.74
C LEU A 285 -10.39 -37.68 22.76
N THR A 286 -10.59 -38.29 23.95
CA THR A 286 -11.58 -39.35 24.12
C THR A 286 -12.99 -38.87 23.79
N VAL A 287 -13.82 -39.73 23.19
CA VAL A 287 -15.20 -39.40 22.80
C VAL A 287 -16.05 -38.90 24.00
N ASN A 288 -15.73 -39.34 25.22
CA ASN A 288 -16.42 -38.93 26.44
C ASN A 288 -16.00 -37.54 26.97
N SER A 289 -14.93 -36.96 26.45
CA SER A 289 -14.40 -35.66 26.88
C SER A 289 -15.12 -34.49 26.17
N VAL A 290 -16.44 -34.47 26.27
CA VAL A 290 -17.30 -33.46 25.55
C VAL A 290 -16.92 -32.01 25.90
N PRO A 291 -16.72 -31.62 27.18
CA PRO A 291 -16.39 -30.23 27.49
C PRO A 291 -15.07 -29.77 26.84
N GLY A 292 -14.05 -30.63 26.81
CA GLY A 292 -12.76 -30.32 26.22
C GLY A 292 -12.84 -30.14 24.71
N ARG A 293 -13.54 -31.00 23.99
CA ARG A 293 -13.73 -30.91 22.54
C ARG A 293 -14.53 -29.67 22.14
N VAL A 294 -15.62 -29.34 22.86
CA VAL A 294 -16.45 -28.16 22.61
C VAL A 294 -15.67 -26.89 22.85
N SER A 295 -14.97 -26.78 23.97
CA SER A 295 -14.17 -25.60 24.30
C SER A 295 -13.09 -25.35 23.26
N LEU A 296 -12.38 -26.40 22.83
CA LEU A 296 -11.33 -26.30 21.83
C LEU A 296 -11.88 -25.90 20.46
N GLY A 297 -12.99 -26.49 20.02
CA GLY A 297 -13.63 -26.14 18.76
C GLY A 297 -14.16 -24.71 18.73
N LEU A 298 -14.85 -24.27 19.79
CA LEU A 298 -15.36 -22.89 19.87
C LEU A 298 -14.22 -21.87 19.92
N LEU A 299 -13.17 -22.15 20.71
CA LEU A 299 -12.02 -21.26 20.82
C LEU A 299 -11.31 -21.11 19.47
N THR A 300 -11.06 -22.20 18.74
CA THR A 300 -10.38 -22.15 17.45
C THR A 300 -11.22 -21.42 16.38
N VAL A 301 -12.55 -21.62 16.33
CA VAL A 301 -13.45 -20.86 15.46
C VAL A 301 -13.41 -19.37 15.80
N LEU A 302 -13.52 -19.01 17.09
CA LEU A 302 -13.48 -17.62 17.54
C LEU A 302 -12.14 -16.95 17.18
N THR A 303 -11.03 -17.63 17.44
CA THR A 303 -9.69 -17.09 17.12
C THR A 303 -9.52 -16.92 15.61
N MET A 304 -9.99 -17.86 14.80
CA MET A 304 -9.90 -17.77 13.34
C MET A 304 -10.75 -16.63 12.78
N THR A 305 -11.97 -16.43 13.31
CA THR A 305 -12.84 -15.32 12.89
C THR A 305 -12.30 -13.96 13.31
N THR A 306 -11.72 -13.83 14.49
CA THR A 306 -11.08 -12.58 14.93
C THR A 306 -9.85 -12.25 14.11
N GLN A 307 -9.02 -13.24 13.77
CA GLN A 307 -7.86 -13.05 12.91
C GLN A 307 -8.30 -12.61 11.49
N SER A 308 -9.29 -13.27 10.90
CA SER A 308 -9.85 -12.90 9.59
C SER A 308 -10.41 -11.47 9.59
N SER A 309 -11.12 -11.10 10.66
CA SER A 309 -11.65 -9.73 10.81
C SER A 309 -10.53 -8.69 10.91
N SER A 310 -9.46 -8.98 11.65
CA SER A 310 -8.29 -8.09 11.80
C SER A 310 -7.60 -7.85 10.45
N VAL A 311 -7.40 -8.90 9.64
CA VAL A 311 -6.82 -8.80 8.30
C VAL A 311 -7.69 -7.92 7.39
N ASN A 312 -9.01 -8.14 7.41
CA ASN A 312 -9.93 -7.38 6.58
C ASN A 312 -10.10 -5.92 7.01
N ALA A 313 -9.87 -5.60 8.28
CA ALA A 313 -9.92 -4.22 8.78
C ALA A 313 -8.76 -3.34 8.27
N ALA A 314 -7.62 -3.95 7.95
CA ALA A 314 -6.44 -3.24 7.44
C ALA A 314 -6.50 -2.96 5.92
N LEU A 315 -7.45 -3.56 5.19
CA LEU A 315 -7.55 -3.48 3.74
C LEU A 315 -8.78 -2.71 3.29
N PRO A 316 -8.77 -2.12 2.08
CA PRO A 316 -9.94 -1.46 1.54
C PRO A 316 -11.06 -2.46 1.26
N ARG A 317 -12.31 -1.98 1.33
CA ARG A 317 -13.48 -2.78 0.96
C ARG A 317 -13.58 -2.83 -0.56
N VAL A 318 -13.10 -3.93 -1.13
CA VAL A 318 -13.18 -4.20 -2.58
C VAL A 318 -14.24 -5.25 -2.87
N SER A 319 -14.82 -5.21 -4.07
CA SER A 319 -15.89 -6.12 -4.49
C SER A 319 -15.41 -7.49 -5.01
N TYR A 320 -14.12 -7.68 -5.15
CA TYR A 320 -13.50 -8.92 -5.62
C TYR A 320 -12.81 -9.66 -4.47
N THR A 321 -12.65 -10.97 -4.63
CA THR A 321 -12.01 -11.85 -3.63
C THR A 321 -10.49 -11.77 -3.77
N LYS A 322 -9.81 -11.47 -2.66
CA LYS A 322 -8.34 -11.45 -2.60
C LYS A 322 -7.77 -12.84 -2.31
N ALA A 323 -6.52 -13.10 -2.67
CA ALA A 323 -5.87 -14.37 -2.35
C ALA A 323 -5.87 -14.68 -0.83
N ILE A 324 -5.66 -13.67 0.00
CA ILE A 324 -5.73 -13.82 1.46
C ILE A 324 -7.13 -14.21 1.96
N ASP A 325 -8.20 -13.75 1.31
CA ASP A 325 -9.57 -14.11 1.68
C ASP A 325 -9.86 -15.58 1.38
N VAL A 326 -9.34 -16.10 0.24
CA VAL A 326 -9.42 -17.53 -0.10
C VAL A 326 -8.72 -18.36 0.95
N TRP A 327 -7.52 -17.96 1.37
CA TRP A 327 -6.77 -18.64 2.42
C TRP A 327 -7.53 -18.68 3.75
N MET A 328 -7.95 -17.50 4.26
CA MET A 328 -8.62 -17.37 5.55
C MET A 328 -9.96 -18.09 5.58
N SER A 329 -10.74 -17.99 4.49
CA SER A 329 -12.03 -18.69 4.36
C SER A 329 -11.86 -20.20 4.37
N THR A 330 -10.86 -20.72 3.66
CA THR A 330 -10.56 -22.16 3.65
C THR A 330 -10.10 -22.65 5.02
N CYS A 331 -9.21 -21.93 5.69
CA CYS A 331 -8.82 -22.26 7.07
C CYS A 331 -10.03 -22.29 8.02
N LEU A 332 -10.93 -21.31 7.91
CA LEU A 332 -12.18 -21.27 8.68
C LEU A 332 -13.06 -22.48 8.40
N VAL A 333 -13.20 -22.89 7.12
CA VAL A 333 -13.96 -24.10 6.74
C VAL A 333 -13.36 -25.36 7.37
N PHE A 334 -12.01 -25.50 7.40
CA PHE A 334 -11.37 -26.65 8.06
C PHE A 334 -11.63 -26.68 9.57
N VAL A 335 -11.53 -25.55 10.26
CA VAL A 335 -11.79 -25.43 11.70
C VAL A 335 -13.27 -25.73 12.01
N PHE A 336 -14.17 -25.18 11.19
CA PHE A 336 -15.61 -25.43 11.34
C PHE A 336 -16.00 -26.90 11.04
N ALA A 337 -15.38 -27.50 10.03
CA ALA A 337 -15.58 -28.90 9.71
C ALA A 337 -15.12 -29.84 10.85
N ALA A 338 -14.03 -29.50 11.53
CA ALA A 338 -13.59 -30.23 12.72
C ALA A 338 -14.61 -30.13 13.88
N LEU A 339 -15.28 -28.99 14.03
CA LEU A 339 -16.37 -28.84 15.02
C LEU A 339 -17.61 -29.66 14.64
N LEU A 340 -17.97 -29.70 13.34
CA LEU A 340 -19.08 -30.53 12.84
C LEU A 340 -18.79 -32.03 13.00
N GLU A 341 -17.56 -32.45 12.75
CA GLU A 341 -17.13 -33.83 12.98
C GLU A 341 -17.38 -34.22 14.43
N PHE A 342 -16.97 -33.39 15.39
CA PHE A 342 -17.27 -33.62 16.81
C PHE A 342 -18.78 -33.77 17.07
N ALA A 343 -19.63 -32.93 16.47
CA ALA A 343 -21.07 -33.01 16.62
C ALA A 343 -21.61 -34.38 16.15
N VAL A 344 -21.11 -34.84 14.97
CA VAL A 344 -21.47 -36.16 14.41
C VAL A 344 -21.03 -37.29 15.36
N VAL A 345 -19.78 -37.25 15.82
CA VAL A 345 -19.23 -38.25 16.79
C VAL A 345 -20.05 -38.29 18.08
N ASN A 346 -20.44 -37.13 18.60
CA ASN A 346 -21.27 -37.05 19.83
C ASN A 346 -22.67 -37.65 19.62
N VAL A 347 -23.31 -37.37 18.48
CA VAL A 347 -24.62 -37.96 18.12
C VAL A 347 -24.50 -39.46 17.95
N LEU A 348 -23.49 -39.97 17.25
CA LEU A 348 -23.27 -41.40 17.04
C LEU A 348 -23.02 -42.14 18.35
N SER A 349 -22.25 -41.53 19.24
CA SER A 349 -21.93 -42.12 20.57
C SER A 349 -23.15 -42.16 21.50
N ARG A 350 -24.12 -41.22 21.36
CA ARG A 350 -25.31 -41.05 22.20
C ARG A 350 -26.63 -41.57 21.59
N LYS A 351 -26.63 -42.07 20.33
CA LYS A 351 -27.84 -42.42 19.57
C LYS A 351 -28.83 -43.35 20.26
N GLU A 352 -28.45 -43.96 21.39
CA GLU A 352 -29.35 -44.78 22.18
C GLU A 352 -30.24 -44.05 23.18
N SER A 353 -29.87 -42.85 23.61
CA SER A 353 -30.71 -42.09 24.56
C SER A 353 -31.98 -41.50 23.88
N ILE A 354 -31.97 -41.43 22.55
CA ILE A 354 -33.03 -40.69 21.78
C ILE A 354 -34.12 -41.64 21.24
N SER A 355 -33.89 -42.93 21.17
CA SER A 355 -34.93 -43.87 20.67
C SER A 355 -36.16 -43.99 21.60
N GLY A 356 -36.09 -43.39 22.81
CA GLY A 356 -37.23 -43.29 23.73
C GLY A 356 -38.01 -41.99 23.67
N PHE A 357 -37.50 -41.00 22.89
CA PHE A 357 -38.18 -39.70 22.71
C PHE A 357 -39.11 -39.74 21.50
N SER A 358 -40.30 -40.36 21.69
CA SER A 358 -41.38 -40.29 20.73
C SER A 358 -41.99 -38.88 20.77
N LEU A 359 -41.91 -38.16 19.67
CA LEU A 359 -42.56 -36.85 19.46
C LEU A 359 -44.08 -36.85 19.75
N LYS A 360 -44.70 -38.06 19.93
CA LYS A 360 -46.11 -38.20 20.34
C LYS A 360 -46.39 -37.75 21.77
N ASN A 361 -45.38 -37.73 22.67
CA ASN A 361 -45.58 -37.38 24.09
C ASN A 361 -45.40 -35.89 24.39
N VAL A 362 -45.03 -35.08 23.38
CA VAL A 362 -44.83 -33.62 23.58
C VAL A 362 -46.13 -32.84 23.34
N PHE A 363 -47.10 -33.46 22.65
CA PHE A 363 -48.36 -32.80 22.29
C PHE A 363 -49.62 -33.34 22.95
N THR A 364 -49.54 -34.15 24.01
CA THR A 364 -50.68 -34.49 24.81
C THR A 364 -50.73 -33.63 26.07
N LEU A 365 -51.54 -32.57 26.03
CA LEU A 365 -52.05 -31.86 27.19
C LEU A 365 -52.66 -32.88 28.19
N PRO A 366 -52.46 -32.71 29.48
CA PRO A 366 -53.18 -33.50 30.47
C PRO A 366 -54.65 -33.15 30.36
N LYS A 367 -55.46 -34.13 30.05
CA LYS A 367 -56.90 -34.04 30.10
C LYS A 367 -57.32 -34.38 31.51
N ASP A 368 -57.73 -33.38 32.28
CA ASP A 368 -58.44 -33.53 33.52
C ASP A 368 -59.65 -34.39 33.32
N THR A 369 -59.73 -35.48 34.02
CA THR A 369 -60.99 -36.13 34.33
C THR A 369 -60.92 -36.65 35.76
N ASP A 370 -61.62 -35.93 36.63
CA ASP A 370 -62.18 -36.41 37.91
C ASP A 370 -62.99 -37.66 37.69
N LYS A 371 -62.78 -38.66 38.59
CA LYS A 371 -63.82 -39.48 39.25
C LYS A 371 -63.19 -40.60 40.08
N GLU A 372 -63.35 -40.41 41.36
CA GLU A 372 -64.07 -41.23 42.38
C GLU A 372 -63.89 -42.77 42.36
N ASP A 373 -63.40 -43.18 43.51
CA ASP A 373 -63.75 -44.27 44.39
C ASP A 373 -64.10 -45.67 43.86
N GLY A 374 -63.37 -46.65 44.45
CA GLY A 374 -63.86 -48.00 44.64
C GLY A 374 -62.71 -49.01 44.95
N PRO A 375 -62.76 -49.73 46.10
CA PRO A 375 -61.67 -50.59 46.51
C PRO A 375 -61.85 -52.05 46.05
N LEU A 376 -60.76 -52.87 46.27
CA LEU A 376 -60.66 -54.30 46.26
C LEU A 376 -60.31 -55.00 44.92
N ASN A 377 -59.20 -55.70 44.86
CA ASN A 377 -58.83 -56.98 45.46
C ASN A 377 -57.41 -57.39 45.05
N MET A 378 -56.70 -57.90 46.04
CA MET A 378 -55.46 -58.61 45.87
C MET A 378 -55.73 -59.92 45.13
N ALA A 379 -55.05 -60.17 44.02
CA ALA A 379 -54.78 -61.51 43.53
C ALA A 379 -53.40 -61.47 42.89
N GLU A 380 -52.52 -62.09 43.49
CA GLU A 380 -51.14 -62.42 43.20
C GLU A 380 -51.04 -63.11 41.82
N MET A 381 -50.30 -62.50 40.90
CA MET A 381 -49.74 -63.21 39.78
C MET A 381 -48.32 -62.74 39.53
N THR A 382 -47.41 -63.36 40.28
CA THR A 382 -45.98 -63.23 40.08
C THR A 382 -45.60 -63.90 38.76
N VAL A 383 -45.37 -63.06 37.73
CA VAL A 383 -44.63 -63.44 36.53
C VAL A 383 -43.21 -62.95 36.74
N PRO A 384 -42.16 -63.80 36.56
CA PRO A 384 -40.77 -63.32 36.76
C PRO A 384 -40.36 -62.34 35.67
N LEU A 385 -40.30 -61.07 36.05
CA LEU A 385 -39.92 -59.95 35.18
C LEU A 385 -38.40 -59.83 34.97
N ASP A 386 -37.61 -60.70 35.64
CA ASP A 386 -36.14 -60.52 35.65
C ASP A 386 -35.43 -60.83 34.32
N GLY A 387 -36.02 -61.75 33.51
CA GLY A 387 -35.43 -62.11 32.21
C GLY A 387 -35.59 -61.07 31.11
N PHE A 388 -36.66 -60.26 31.14
CA PHE A 388 -36.88 -59.19 30.14
C PHE A 388 -35.99 -57.98 30.37
N HIS A 389 -35.77 -57.58 31.64
CA HIS A 389 -34.91 -56.47 31.99
C HIS A 389 -33.42 -56.77 31.72
N GLU A 390 -32.96 -58.00 31.92
CA GLU A 390 -31.58 -58.40 31.58
C GLU A 390 -31.36 -58.46 30.05
N ALA A 391 -32.33 -58.97 29.27
CA ALA A 391 -32.23 -59.03 27.82
C ALA A 391 -32.26 -57.63 27.20
N GLU A 392 -33.10 -56.70 27.69
CA GLU A 392 -33.08 -55.30 27.28
C GLU A 392 -31.77 -54.59 27.68
N ALA A 393 -31.29 -54.83 28.91
CA ALA A 393 -30.04 -54.25 29.37
C ALA A 393 -28.82 -54.76 28.55
N GLN A 394 -28.79 -56.07 28.21
CA GLN A 394 -27.75 -56.65 27.35
C GLN A 394 -27.86 -56.15 25.90
N LYS A 395 -29.06 -55.99 25.35
CA LYS A 395 -29.30 -55.45 24.02
C LYS A 395 -28.87 -53.99 23.99
N LYS A 396 -29.12 -53.21 25.04
CA LYS A 396 -28.71 -51.82 25.26
C LYS A 396 -27.20 -51.67 25.34
N LYS A 397 -26.51 -52.56 26.14
CA LYS A 397 -25.03 -52.62 26.23
C LYS A 397 -24.40 -53.00 24.87
N ARG A 398 -24.97 -53.91 24.11
CA ARG A 398 -24.42 -54.38 22.82
C ARG A 398 -24.58 -53.34 21.72
N PHE A 399 -25.63 -52.55 21.74
CA PHE A 399 -25.92 -51.47 20.78
C PHE A 399 -25.01 -50.27 21.09
N ASN A 400 -24.83 -49.91 22.35
CA ASN A 400 -23.94 -48.86 22.78
C ASN A 400 -22.46 -49.11 22.37
N LYS A 401 -22.00 -50.36 22.43
CA LYS A 401 -20.69 -50.72 21.86
C LYS A 401 -20.55 -50.44 20.36
N ARG A 402 -21.58 -50.64 19.55
CA ARG A 402 -21.52 -50.35 18.11
C ARG A 402 -21.45 -48.85 17.82
N GLY A 403 -22.25 -48.01 18.47
CA GLY A 403 -22.21 -46.56 18.33
C GLY A 403 -20.84 -45.96 18.66
N ILE A 404 -20.25 -46.42 19.76
CA ILE A 404 -18.88 -45.99 20.20
C ILE A 404 -17.84 -46.44 19.16
N VAL A 405 -17.95 -47.66 18.61
CA VAL A 405 -16.99 -48.12 17.57
C VAL A 405 -17.11 -47.27 16.30
N TYR A 406 -18.30 -46.92 15.84
CA TYR A 406 -18.46 -46.03 14.71
C TYR A 406 -17.92 -44.62 14.98
N ALA A 407 -18.15 -44.08 16.16
CA ALA A 407 -17.61 -42.79 16.58
C ALA A 407 -16.07 -42.78 16.56
N ILE A 408 -15.43 -43.85 17.09
CA ILE A 408 -13.97 -44.00 17.05
C ILE A 408 -13.46 -44.13 15.59
N TYR A 409 -14.25 -44.83 14.73
CA TYR A 409 -13.84 -44.97 13.32
C TYR A 409 -13.89 -43.61 12.55
N VAL A 410 -14.88 -42.75 12.84
CA VAL A 410 -14.97 -41.39 12.31
C VAL A 410 -13.78 -40.55 12.77
N ASP A 411 -13.47 -40.55 14.08
CA ASP A 411 -12.29 -39.87 14.62
C ASP A 411 -10.98 -40.35 13.92
N MET A 412 -10.79 -41.67 13.77
CA MET A 412 -9.61 -42.26 13.12
C MET A 412 -9.49 -41.83 11.67
N THR A 413 -10.61 -41.80 10.93
CA THR A 413 -10.64 -41.35 9.53
C THR A 413 -10.31 -39.85 9.46
N ALA A 414 -10.90 -39.04 10.32
CA ALA A 414 -10.67 -37.62 10.38
C ALA A 414 -9.19 -37.25 10.66
N ARG A 415 -8.49 -38.02 11.55
CA ARG A 415 -7.06 -37.83 11.83
C ARG A 415 -6.17 -37.92 10.60
N VAL A 416 -6.59 -38.63 9.56
CA VAL A 416 -5.81 -38.82 8.31
C VAL A 416 -6.32 -37.90 7.22
N VAL A 417 -7.63 -37.82 7.02
CA VAL A 417 -8.25 -37.08 5.93
C VAL A 417 -8.03 -35.58 6.05
N PHE A 418 -8.23 -34.99 7.24
CA PHE A 418 -8.07 -33.54 7.43
C PHE A 418 -6.65 -33.04 7.12
N PRO A 419 -5.57 -33.63 7.67
CA PRO A 419 -4.23 -33.22 7.33
C PRO A 419 -3.89 -33.38 5.82
N ILE A 420 -4.29 -34.49 5.21
CA ILE A 420 -4.03 -34.72 3.78
C ILE A 420 -4.73 -33.67 2.92
N CYS A 421 -6.02 -33.41 3.15
CA CYS A 421 -6.77 -32.40 2.42
C CYS A 421 -6.17 -31.00 2.61
N PHE A 422 -5.72 -30.68 3.82
CA PHE A 422 -5.10 -29.38 4.11
C PHE A 422 -3.73 -29.23 3.43
N ILE A 423 -2.90 -30.28 3.40
CA ILE A 423 -1.63 -30.27 2.67
C ILE A 423 -1.88 -30.09 1.16
N ILE A 424 -2.85 -30.79 0.58
CA ILE A 424 -3.21 -30.61 -0.82
C ILE A 424 -3.65 -29.17 -1.08
N PHE A 425 -4.46 -28.60 -0.19
CA PHE A 425 -4.87 -27.19 -0.30
C PHE A 425 -3.65 -26.24 -0.23
N ILE A 426 -2.77 -26.41 0.74
CA ILE A 426 -1.54 -25.60 0.86
C ILE A 426 -0.75 -25.67 -0.44
N MET A 427 -0.45 -26.87 -0.93
CA MET A 427 0.33 -27.06 -2.15
C MET A 427 -0.33 -26.41 -3.37
N SER A 428 -1.64 -26.58 -3.54
CA SER A 428 -2.38 -25.98 -4.66
C SER A 428 -2.44 -24.44 -4.56
N TYR A 429 -2.64 -23.91 -3.35
CA TYR A 429 -2.68 -22.47 -3.10
C TYR A 429 -1.34 -21.80 -3.43
N TRP A 430 -0.23 -22.33 -2.88
CA TRP A 430 1.10 -21.78 -3.12
C TRP A 430 1.54 -21.94 -4.58
N LEU A 431 1.27 -23.07 -5.21
CA LEU A 431 1.56 -23.28 -6.64
C LEU A 431 0.78 -22.30 -7.53
N TYR A 432 -0.47 -22.01 -7.20
CA TYR A 432 -1.29 -21.10 -7.98
C TYR A 432 -0.81 -19.65 -7.85
N TYR A 433 -0.66 -19.15 -6.61
CA TYR A 433 -0.37 -17.72 -6.37
C TYR A 433 1.10 -17.34 -6.51
N VAL A 434 2.04 -18.25 -6.24
CA VAL A 434 3.48 -17.98 -6.47
C VAL A 434 3.85 -18.09 -7.94
N ASN A 435 3.21 -18.99 -8.71
CA ASN A 435 3.45 -19.09 -10.16
C ASN A 435 2.61 -18.11 -11.00
N ALA A 436 1.67 -17.38 -10.40
CA ALA A 436 0.93 -16.30 -11.05
C ALA A 436 1.78 -15.02 -11.24
N GLU A 437 3.08 -15.10 -10.89
CA GLU A 437 4.09 -14.08 -11.19
C GLU A 437 4.40 -14.08 -12.70
#